data_9d827b72ec9ea84384b9970926b9ce84
#
_entry.id   9d827b72ec9ea84384b9970926b9ce84
#
_cell.length_a   1.000
_cell.length_b   1.000
_cell.length_c   1.000
_cell.angle_alpha   90.00
_cell.angle_beta   90.00
_cell.angle_gamma   90.00
#
_symmetry.space_group_name_H-M   'P 1'
#
loop_
_entity.id
_entity.type
_entity.pdbx_description
1 polymer ?
#
loop_
_entity_poly.entity_id
_entity_poly.type
_entity_poly.pdbx_seq_one_letter_code
_entity_poly.pdbx_strand_id
1 'polypeptide(L)'
;FIASDPAWEQRFIDAGIPLIGDDMRSQFGASILSQMLQELAFERGHHVKAHIQRNVGGNTDFLNMEDKTRLASKKISKENVIRAQNEIRNISTEDSFLHAGPSEYIHFYGDNKVANFRLELEGFGGSPVLLDAQLSVQDSPNSAGVVIDAIRYLKVARELGVVGALRGPSAFTQKTPPDQMMFSDAVYECTELANRRLTDST
;
A
#
# COMPACT_ATOMS: atom_id res chain seq x y z
N PHE A 1 -4.72 3.50 13.77
CA PHE A 1 -5.22 3.94 12.45
C PHE A 1 -6.16 5.13 12.67
N ILE A 2 -5.98 6.22 11.91
CA ILE A 2 -6.76 7.45 12.06
C ILE A 2 -7.73 7.61 10.88
N ALA A 3 -7.26 7.57 9.64
CA ALA A 3 -8.11 7.77 8.47
C ALA A 3 -9.08 6.60 8.23
N SER A 4 -8.73 5.39 8.64
CA SER A 4 -9.56 4.19 8.54
C SER A 4 -10.46 3.93 9.76
N ASP A 5 -10.41 4.80 10.78
CA ASP A 5 -11.28 4.74 11.97
C ASP A 5 -12.43 5.74 11.82
N PRO A 6 -13.70 5.30 11.71
CA PRO A 6 -14.85 6.20 11.54
C PRO A 6 -15.01 7.23 12.66
N ALA A 7 -14.61 6.90 13.88
CA ALA A 7 -14.73 7.83 15.01
C ALA A 7 -13.72 8.98 14.91
N TRP A 8 -12.53 8.70 14.38
CA TRP A 8 -11.55 9.74 14.08
C TRP A 8 -11.94 10.54 12.83
N GLU A 9 -12.40 9.87 11.76
CA GLU A 9 -12.86 10.55 10.55
C GLU A 9 -13.95 11.57 10.88
N GLN A 10 -14.93 11.21 11.73
CA GLN A 10 -16.00 12.12 12.12
C GLN A 10 -15.47 13.40 12.77
N ARG A 11 -14.42 13.33 13.58
CA ARG A 11 -13.79 14.52 14.17
C ARG A 11 -13.22 15.49 13.14
N PHE A 12 -12.65 14.95 12.05
CA PHE A 12 -12.13 15.76 10.95
C PHE A 12 -13.27 16.38 10.14
N ILE A 13 -14.37 15.65 9.93
CA ILE A 13 -15.58 16.16 9.29
C ILE A 13 -16.16 17.31 10.12
N ASP A 14 -16.32 17.13 11.42
CA ASP A 14 -16.85 18.15 12.33
C ASP A 14 -15.96 19.39 12.41
N ALA A 15 -14.66 19.22 12.23
CA ALA A 15 -13.69 20.31 12.17
C ALA A 15 -13.59 20.99 10.80
N GLY A 16 -14.27 20.46 9.76
CA GLY A 16 -14.24 20.99 8.39
C GLY A 16 -12.89 20.84 7.69
N ILE A 17 -12.13 19.76 7.99
CA ILE A 17 -10.80 19.54 7.44
C ILE A 17 -10.67 18.17 6.75
N PRO A 18 -9.90 18.08 5.63
CA PRO A 18 -9.60 16.81 4.98
C PRO A 18 -8.61 15.99 5.80
N LEU A 19 -8.62 14.68 5.58
CA LEU A 19 -7.78 13.71 6.27
C LEU A 19 -7.11 12.75 5.31
N ILE A 20 -5.79 12.59 5.44
CA ILE A 20 -4.99 11.45 5.00
C ILE A 20 -4.11 11.06 6.18
N GLY A 21 -4.14 9.82 6.61
CA GLY A 21 -3.37 9.37 7.77
C GLY A 21 -3.06 7.88 7.72
N ASP A 22 -2.36 7.41 8.75
CA ASP A 22 -1.92 6.02 8.93
C ASP A 22 -0.57 5.69 8.28
N ASP A 23 -0.24 4.38 8.17
CA ASP A 23 1.04 3.89 7.67
C ASP A 23 1.14 4.11 6.15
N MET A 24 2.05 5.00 5.77
CA MET A 24 2.23 5.40 4.38
C MET A 24 2.98 4.34 3.57
N ARG A 25 2.63 4.22 2.30
CA ARG A 25 3.41 3.47 1.31
C ARG A 25 4.63 4.29 0.90
N SER A 26 5.65 3.65 0.37
CA SER A 26 6.72 4.36 -0.34
C SER A 26 6.24 4.70 -1.75
N GLN A 27 6.85 5.68 -2.41
CA GLN A 27 6.50 6.11 -3.76
C GLN A 27 6.64 4.95 -4.78
N PHE A 28 7.74 4.21 -4.71
CA PHE A 28 7.93 2.95 -5.42
C PHE A 28 8.46 1.90 -4.43
N GLY A 29 7.56 1.16 -3.79
CA GLY A 29 7.91 0.30 -2.68
C GLY A 29 7.36 -1.12 -2.79
N ALA A 30 7.75 -1.94 -1.84
CA ALA A 30 7.40 -3.36 -1.81
C ALA A 30 5.88 -3.60 -1.82
N SER A 31 5.10 -2.79 -1.11
CA SER A 31 3.63 -2.96 -1.08
C SER A 31 2.98 -2.65 -2.43
N ILE A 32 3.46 -1.62 -3.14
CA ILE A 32 2.98 -1.27 -4.48
C ILE A 32 3.34 -2.38 -5.46
N LEU A 33 4.61 -2.84 -5.44
CA LEU A 33 5.04 -3.90 -6.34
C LEU A 33 4.30 -5.22 -6.09
N SER A 34 4.07 -5.59 -4.82
CA SER A 34 3.23 -6.74 -4.45
C SER A 34 1.83 -6.64 -5.05
N GLN A 35 1.18 -5.48 -4.90
CA GLN A 35 -0.15 -5.23 -5.43
C GLN A 35 -0.18 -5.36 -6.95
N MET A 36 0.75 -4.71 -7.64
CA MET A 36 0.83 -4.72 -9.10
C MET A 36 1.12 -6.11 -9.67
N LEU A 37 1.97 -6.89 -9.01
CA LEU A 37 2.25 -8.26 -9.44
C LEU A 37 1.02 -9.17 -9.31
N GLN A 38 0.22 -9.00 -8.27
CA GLN A 38 -1.04 -9.72 -8.12
C GLN A 38 -2.09 -9.26 -9.14
N GLU A 39 -2.21 -7.95 -9.37
CA GLU A 39 -3.10 -7.40 -10.39
C GLU A 39 -2.76 -7.97 -11.76
N LEU A 40 -1.47 -7.95 -12.13
CA LEU A 40 -1.01 -8.51 -13.39
C LEU A 40 -1.34 -10.01 -13.53
N ALA A 41 -1.10 -10.80 -12.50
CA ALA A 41 -1.42 -12.22 -12.51
C ALA A 41 -2.92 -12.46 -12.73
N PHE A 42 -3.76 -11.73 -11.99
CA PHE A 42 -5.21 -11.81 -12.11
C PHE A 42 -5.71 -11.39 -13.50
N GLU A 43 -5.30 -10.22 -13.98
CA GLU A 43 -5.71 -9.69 -15.30
C GLU A 43 -5.27 -10.58 -16.46
N ARG A 44 -4.22 -11.38 -16.26
CA ARG A 44 -3.74 -12.35 -17.22
C ARG A 44 -4.33 -13.75 -17.03
N GLY A 45 -5.32 -13.92 -16.15
CA GLY A 45 -6.03 -15.17 -15.92
C GLY A 45 -5.22 -16.24 -15.18
N HIS A 46 -4.25 -15.82 -14.37
CA HIS A 46 -3.46 -16.75 -13.55
C HIS A 46 -4.04 -16.81 -12.14
N HIS A 47 -4.02 -18.00 -11.54
CA HIS A 47 -4.33 -18.19 -10.13
C HIS A 47 -3.04 -18.10 -9.30
N VAL A 48 -3.05 -17.28 -8.25
CA VAL A 48 -1.91 -17.12 -7.34
C VAL A 48 -1.97 -18.21 -6.27
N LYS A 49 -1.06 -19.18 -6.33
CA LYS A 49 -0.92 -20.27 -5.35
C LYS A 49 -0.12 -19.83 -4.12
N ALA A 50 0.93 -19.04 -4.34
CA ALA A 50 1.73 -18.47 -3.25
C ALA A 50 2.22 -17.08 -3.60
N HIS A 51 2.18 -16.19 -2.62
CA HIS A 51 2.83 -14.87 -2.67
C HIS A 51 3.68 -14.69 -1.42
N ILE A 52 4.98 -14.70 -1.60
CA ILE A 52 5.95 -14.55 -0.53
C ILE A 52 6.72 -13.24 -0.75
N GLN A 53 6.68 -12.37 0.25
CA GLN A 53 7.49 -11.15 0.29
C GLN A 53 8.33 -11.12 1.55
N ARG A 54 9.64 -10.95 1.41
CA ARG A 54 10.58 -10.77 2.50
C ARG A 54 11.33 -9.47 2.33
N ASN A 55 11.46 -8.70 3.41
CA ASN A 55 12.15 -7.41 3.37
C ASN A 55 13.31 -7.43 4.35
N VAL A 56 14.44 -6.90 3.91
CA VAL A 56 15.66 -6.70 4.71
C VAL A 56 16.03 -5.22 4.62
N GLY A 57 16.46 -4.63 5.72
CA GLY A 57 16.88 -3.23 5.74
C GLY A 57 17.73 -2.90 6.96
N GLY A 58 18.37 -1.74 6.95
CA GLY A 58 19.28 -1.33 8.01
C GLY A 58 18.90 -0.01 8.70
N ASN A 59 17.72 0.55 8.39
CA ASN A 59 17.24 1.77 9.05
C ASN A 59 16.55 1.48 10.39
N THR A 60 16.22 2.54 11.11
CA THR A 60 15.63 2.46 12.46
C THR A 60 14.26 1.74 12.46
N ASP A 61 13.51 1.78 11.35
CA ASP A 61 12.23 1.07 11.26
C ASP A 61 12.44 -0.45 11.33
N PHE A 62 13.47 -0.97 10.66
CA PHE A 62 13.83 -2.39 10.73
C PHE A 62 14.40 -2.77 12.11
N LEU A 63 15.22 -1.91 12.71
CA LEU A 63 15.73 -2.12 14.06
C LEU A 63 14.59 -2.20 15.09
N ASN A 64 13.60 -1.31 14.99
CA ASN A 64 12.43 -1.32 15.87
C ASN A 64 11.55 -2.58 15.70
N MET A 65 11.63 -3.27 14.57
CA MET A 65 10.88 -4.49 14.32
C MET A 65 11.54 -5.75 14.94
N GLU A 66 12.75 -5.66 15.50
CA GLU A 66 13.33 -6.74 16.31
C GLU A 66 12.53 -6.93 17.62
N ASP A 67 11.82 -5.90 18.08
CA ASP A 67 10.84 -6.03 19.16
C ASP A 67 9.60 -6.82 18.68
N LYS A 68 9.44 -8.03 19.21
CA LYS A 68 8.37 -8.97 18.84
C LYS A 68 6.95 -8.38 19.01
N THR A 69 6.76 -7.43 19.92
CA THR A 69 5.46 -6.80 20.15
C THR A 69 5.05 -5.90 18.98
N ARG A 70 6.02 -5.26 18.33
CA ARG A 70 5.81 -4.40 17.15
C ARG A 70 5.74 -5.20 15.85
N LEU A 71 6.41 -6.35 15.81
CA LEU A 71 6.44 -7.23 14.65
C LEU A 71 5.03 -7.69 14.24
N ALA A 72 4.19 -8.05 15.21
CA ALA A 72 2.85 -8.57 14.96
C ALA A 72 1.95 -7.56 14.23
N SER A 73 1.92 -6.30 14.67
CA SER A 73 1.09 -5.25 14.05
C SER A 73 1.54 -4.92 12.62
N LYS A 74 2.84 -4.89 12.36
CA LYS A 74 3.39 -4.62 11.03
C LYS A 74 3.20 -5.79 10.06
N LYS A 75 3.22 -7.04 10.55
CA LYS A 75 2.89 -8.21 9.75
C LYS A 75 1.43 -8.15 9.27
N ILE A 76 0.50 -7.89 10.18
CA ILE A 76 -0.92 -7.71 9.87
C ILE A 76 -1.11 -6.62 8.81
N SER A 77 -0.50 -5.46 8.98
CA SER A 77 -0.62 -4.35 8.03
C SER A 77 -0.13 -4.70 6.61
N LYS A 78 0.93 -5.49 6.47
CA LYS A 78 1.45 -5.91 5.16
C LYS A 78 0.63 -7.02 4.52
N GLU A 79 0.20 -8.01 5.30
CA GLU A 79 -0.66 -9.07 4.81
C GLU A 79 -2.03 -8.53 4.38
N ASN A 80 -2.56 -7.53 5.09
CA ASN A 80 -3.84 -6.91 4.76
C ASN A 80 -3.82 -6.25 3.37
N VAL A 81 -2.71 -5.67 2.93
CA VAL A 81 -2.61 -5.13 1.56
C VAL A 81 -2.89 -6.21 0.51
N ILE A 82 -2.37 -7.41 0.71
CA ILE A 82 -2.53 -8.51 -0.23
C ILE A 82 -3.91 -9.17 -0.08
N ARG A 83 -4.37 -9.39 1.16
CA ARG A 83 -5.70 -9.95 1.44
C ARG A 83 -6.82 -9.09 0.88
N ALA A 84 -6.75 -7.78 1.08
CA ALA A 84 -7.72 -6.84 0.56
C ALA A 84 -7.83 -6.88 -0.97
N GLN A 85 -6.73 -7.12 -1.67
CA GLN A 85 -6.76 -7.31 -3.13
C GLN A 85 -7.50 -8.59 -3.54
N ASN A 86 -7.35 -9.66 -2.77
CA ASN A 86 -8.09 -10.90 -2.99
C ASN A 86 -9.58 -10.72 -2.70
N GLU A 87 -9.93 -10.00 -1.63
CA GLU A 87 -11.32 -9.70 -1.27
C GLU A 87 -12.02 -8.86 -2.34
N ILE A 88 -11.39 -7.79 -2.84
CA ILE A 88 -11.94 -6.95 -3.93
C ILE A 88 -12.25 -7.80 -5.18
N ARG A 89 -11.45 -8.83 -5.44
CA ARG A 89 -11.59 -9.72 -6.60
C ARG A 89 -12.45 -10.95 -6.33
N ASN A 90 -13.02 -11.10 -5.14
CA ASN A 90 -13.74 -12.31 -4.70
C ASN A 90 -12.91 -13.59 -4.87
N ILE A 91 -11.60 -13.53 -4.65
CA ILE A 91 -10.70 -14.67 -4.70
C ILE A 91 -10.67 -15.32 -3.32
N SER A 92 -10.96 -16.62 -3.24
CA SER A 92 -10.77 -17.38 -2.00
C SER A 92 -9.30 -17.37 -1.57
N THR A 93 -9.06 -16.98 -0.33
CA THR A 93 -7.71 -17.03 0.27
C THR A 93 -7.38 -18.39 0.86
N GLU A 94 -8.33 -19.32 0.88
CA GLU A 94 -8.17 -20.65 1.50
C GLU A 94 -7.16 -21.52 0.72
N ASP A 95 -7.07 -21.31 -0.60
CA ASP A 95 -6.20 -22.09 -1.49
C ASP A 95 -4.85 -21.41 -1.81
N SER A 96 -4.57 -20.23 -1.22
CA SER A 96 -3.35 -19.49 -1.49
C SER A 96 -2.48 -19.29 -0.25
N PHE A 97 -1.18 -19.57 -0.37
CA PHE A 97 -0.21 -19.26 0.67
C PHE A 97 0.24 -17.80 0.59
N LEU A 98 0.03 -17.07 1.67
CA LEU A 98 0.40 -15.67 1.75
C LEU A 98 1.38 -15.42 2.88
N HIS A 99 2.53 -14.84 2.57
CA HIS A 99 3.49 -14.38 3.54
C HIS A 99 4.07 -13.03 3.14
N ALA A 100 3.79 -12.00 3.91
CA ALA A 100 4.40 -10.68 3.75
C ALA A 100 4.90 -10.17 5.10
N GLY A 101 6.20 -10.03 5.24
CA GLY A 101 6.75 -9.61 6.52
C GLY A 101 8.06 -8.87 6.44
N PRO A 102 8.41 -8.14 7.50
CA PRO A 102 9.79 -7.80 7.76
C PRO A 102 10.51 -9.11 8.00
N SER A 103 11.74 -9.17 7.55
CA SER A 103 12.51 -10.39 7.67
C SER A 103 13.69 -10.18 8.61
N GLU A 104 14.48 -9.13 8.39
CA GLU A 104 15.73 -8.99 9.08
C GLU A 104 16.22 -7.55 9.11
N TYR A 105 16.85 -7.16 10.23
CA TYR A 105 17.65 -5.95 10.35
C TYR A 105 19.10 -6.27 10.08
N ILE A 106 19.72 -5.58 9.12
CA ILE A 106 21.15 -5.66 8.84
C ILE A 106 21.71 -4.24 8.79
N HIS A 107 22.44 -3.87 9.83
CA HIS A 107 23.00 -2.52 10.00
C HIS A 107 23.78 -2.02 8.77
N PHE A 108 24.48 -2.91 8.07
CA PHE A 108 25.27 -2.58 6.89
C PHE A 108 24.44 -1.98 5.73
N TYR A 109 23.16 -2.31 5.66
CA TYR A 109 22.27 -1.74 4.63
C TYR A 109 21.98 -0.25 4.83
N GLY A 110 22.17 0.30 6.05
CA GLY A 110 21.83 1.70 6.32
C GLY A 110 20.38 1.98 5.98
N ASP A 111 20.12 3.03 5.20
CA ASP A 111 18.76 3.35 4.74
C ASP A 111 18.29 2.52 3.53
N ASN A 112 19.13 1.63 3.02
CA ASN A 112 18.74 0.76 1.92
C ASN A 112 17.81 -0.35 2.40
N LYS A 113 16.78 -0.62 1.61
CA LYS A 113 15.82 -1.67 1.84
C LYS A 113 15.76 -2.58 0.62
N VAL A 114 15.88 -3.87 0.87
CA VAL A 114 15.76 -4.91 -0.16
C VAL A 114 14.50 -5.71 0.10
N ALA A 115 13.64 -5.81 -0.90
CA ALA A 115 12.45 -6.65 -0.89
C ALA A 115 12.60 -7.75 -1.92
N ASN A 116 12.42 -9.00 -1.50
CA ASN A 116 12.40 -10.16 -2.37
C ASN A 116 10.97 -10.70 -2.46
N PHE A 117 10.53 -10.95 -3.70
CA PHE A 117 9.20 -11.46 -4.01
C PHE A 117 9.32 -12.80 -4.71
N ARG A 118 8.46 -13.73 -4.32
CA ARG A 118 8.25 -14.98 -5.02
C ARG A 118 6.76 -15.20 -5.19
N LEU A 119 6.30 -15.29 -6.42
CA LEU A 119 4.94 -15.66 -6.76
C LEU A 119 4.94 -17.01 -7.45
N GLU A 120 4.15 -17.94 -6.96
CA GLU A 120 3.85 -19.20 -7.60
C GLU A 120 2.44 -19.11 -8.17
N LEU A 121 2.33 -19.20 -9.48
CA LEU A 121 1.10 -19.03 -10.22
C LEU A 121 0.75 -20.32 -10.96
N GLU A 122 -0.55 -20.51 -11.14
CA GLU A 122 -1.08 -21.55 -11.99
C GLU A 122 -1.75 -20.90 -13.21
N GLY A 123 -1.27 -21.27 -14.40
CA GLY A 123 -1.77 -20.81 -15.67
C GLY A 123 -2.71 -21.81 -16.34
N PHE A 124 -2.91 -21.64 -17.64
CA PHE A 124 -3.78 -22.49 -18.46
C PHE A 124 -3.40 -23.97 -18.36
N GLY A 125 -4.42 -24.82 -18.11
CA GLY A 125 -4.21 -26.27 -17.98
C GLY A 125 -3.43 -26.69 -16.74
N GLY A 126 -3.37 -25.86 -15.71
CA GLY A 126 -2.61 -26.14 -14.49
C GLY A 126 -1.10 -25.93 -14.63
N SER A 127 -0.65 -25.27 -15.70
CA SER A 127 0.79 -25.05 -15.91
C SER A 127 1.38 -24.13 -14.83
N PRO A 128 2.52 -24.50 -14.21
CA PRO A 128 3.14 -23.66 -13.18
C PRO A 128 3.87 -22.48 -13.82
N VAL A 129 3.74 -21.31 -13.22
CA VAL A 129 4.54 -20.13 -13.52
C VAL A 129 5.18 -19.63 -12.25
N LEU A 130 6.47 -19.41 -12.26
CA LEU A 130 7.24 -18.89 -11.15
C LEU A 130 7.80 -17.52 -11.50
N LEU A 131 7.54 -16.54 -10.63
CA LEU A 131 8.12 -15.22 -10.73
C LEU A 131 8.93 -14.94 -9.46
N ASP A 132 10.22 -14.67 -9.64
CA ASP A 132 11.10 -14.14 -8.61
C ASP A 132 11.50 -12.72 -9.00
N ALA A 133 11.36 -11.77 -8.07
CA ALA A 133 11.73 -10.38 -8.27
C ALA A 133 12.44 -9.82 -7.03
N GLN A 134 13.31 -8.85 -7.24
CA GLN A 134 13.98 -8.11 -6.18
C GLN A 134 13.85 -6.61 -6.43
N LEU A 135 13.53 -5.88 -5.37
CA LEU A 135 13.53 -4.43 -5.33
C LEU A 135 14.55 -3.96 -4.29
N SER A 136 15.44 -3.03 -4.68
CA SER A 136 16.36 -2.36 -3.77
C SER A 136 16.16 -0.86 -3.87
N VAL A 137 15.87 -0.20 -2.74
CA VAL A 137 15.55 1.24 -2.69
C VAL A 137 16.16 1.90 -1.45
N GLN A 138 16.45 3.19 -1.56
CA GLN A 138 16.65 4.06 -0.41
C GLN A 138 15.27 4.36 0.22
N ASP A 139 15.01 3.86 1.43
CA ASP A 139 13.66 3.85 2.01
C ASP A 139 13.16 5.25 2.36
N SER A 140 13.99 6.08 2.99
CA SER A 140 13.60 7.41 3.46
C SER A 140 13.27 8.39 2.33
N PRO A 141 14.13 8.60 1.30
CA PRO A 141 13.77 9.46 0.17
C PRO A 141 12.55 8.97 -0.61
N ASN A 142 12.41 7.65 -0.73
CA ASN A 142 11.29 7.02 -1.42
C ASN A 142 9.96 7.22 -0.66
N SER A 143 10.01 7.28 0.67
CA SER A 143 8.85 7.63 1.50
C SER A 143 8.53 9.11 1.45
N ALA A 144 9.54 9.98 1.39
CA ALA A 144 9.35 11.43 1.33
C ALA A 144 8.51 11.86 0.12
N GLY A 145 8.69 11.23 -1.05
CA GLY A 145 7.93 11.54 -2.26
C GLY A 145 6.42 11.37 -2.06
N VAL A 146 5.98 10.26 -1.49
CA VAL A 146 4.55 10.02 -1.26
C VAL A 146 3.96 10.91 -0.15
N VAL A 147 4.76 11.29 0.84
CA VAL A 147 4.32 12.26 1.87
C VAL A 147 4.06 13.62 1.24
N ILE A 148 4.92 14.08 0.32
CA ILE A 148 4.71 15.31 -0.43
C ILE A 148 3.42 15.24 -1.24
N ASP A 149 3.13 14.13 -1.91
CA ASP A 149 1.88 13.95 -2.65
C ASP A 149 0.67 13.99 -1.72
N ALA A 150 0.72 13.33 -0.56
CA ALA A 150 -0.35 13.39 0.44
C ALA A 150 -0.63 14.85 0.90
N ILE A 151 0.41 15.64 1.16
CA ILE A 151 0.28 17.06 1.52
C ILE A 151 -0.37 17.86 0.38
N ARG A 152 0.00 17.58 -0.87
CA ARG A 152 -0.58 18.24 -2.05
C ARG A 152 -2.05 17.90 -2.20
N TYR A 153 -2.46 16.64 -2.04
CA TYR A 153 -3.87 16.22 -2.07
C TYR A 153 -4.67 16.90 -0.94
N LEU A 154 -4.15 16.94 0.29
CA LEU A 154 -4.79 17.63 1.40
C LEU A 154 -4.99 19.13 1.11
N LYS A 155 -3.98 19.77 0.49
CA LYS A 155 -4.08 21.19 0.08
C LYS A 155 -5.20 21.37 -0.95
N VAL A 156 -5.24 20.57 -2.01
CA VAL A 156 -6.27 20.63 -3.04
C VAL A 156 -7.66 20.39 -2.44
N ALA A 157 -7.82 19.35 -1.63
CA ALA A 157 -9.08 19.03 -0.97
C ALA A 157 -9.58 20.20 -0.09
N ARG A 158 -8.68 20.82 0.65
CA ARG A 158 -9.00 21.98 1.49
C ARG A 158 -9.46 23.19 0.64
N GLU A 159 -8.82 23.46 -0.49
CA GLU A 159 -9.22 24.53 -1.41
C GLU A 159 -10.60 24.26 -2.02
N LEU A 160 -10.96 22.98 -2.25
CA LEU A 160 -12.27 22.55 -2.76
C LEU A 160 -13.34 22.36 -1.67
N GLY A 161 -13.04 22.62 -0.40
CA GLY A 161 -13.96 22.41 0.73
C GLY A 161 -14.31 20.93 0.98
N VAL A 162 -13.50 19.99 0.50
CA VAL A 162 -13.68 18.56 0.79
C VAL A 162 -13.21 18.27 2.20
N VAL A 163 -13.98 17.53 2.99
CA VAL A 163 -13.71 17.21 4.39
C VAL A 163 -13.73 15.71 4.64
N GLY A 164 -13.13 15.29 5.76
CA GLY A 164 -13.02 13.88 6.13
C GLY A 164 -11.94 13.13 5.32
N ALA A 165 -11.99 11.80 5.33
CA ALA A 165 -10.97 10.97 4.70
C ALA A 165 -11.07 11.02 3.18
N LEU A 166 -9.96 11.37 2.53
CA LEU A 166 -9.85 11.39 1.07
C LEU A 166 -9.64 9.97 0.56
N ARG A 167 -10.71 9.32 0.05
CA ARG A 167 -10.73 7.88 -0.28
C ARG A 167 -9.65 7.50 -1.30
N GLY A 168 -9.65 8.10 -2.47
CA GLY A 168 -8.67 7.83 -3.52
C GLY A 168 -7.22 8.15 -3.11
N PRO A 169 -6.93 9.39 -2.64
CA PRO A 169 -5.59 9.71 -2.13
C PRO A 169 -5.13 8.83 -0.98
N SER A 170 -6.03 8.40 -0.08
CA SER A 170 -5.69 7.44 0.97
C SER A 170 -5.33 6.06 0.41
N ALA A 171 -6.14 5.54 -0.54
CA ALA A 171 -5.84 4.27 -1.21
C ALA A 171 -4.52 4.31 -2.00
N PHE A 172 -4.19 5.47 -2.58
CA PHE A 172 -2.92 5.67 -3.28
C PHE A 172 -1.72 5.73 -2.34
N THR A 173 -1.84 6.40 -1.18
CA THR A 173 -0.71 6.72 -0.32
C THR A 173 -0.55 5.81 0.90
N GLN A 174 -1.59 5.08 1.33
CA GLN A 174 -1.59 4.32 2.59
C GLN A 174 -1.63 2.80 2.38
N LYS A 175 -1.10 2.06 3.36
CA LYS A 175 -1.18 0.59 3.38
C LYS A 175 -2.56 0.09 3.81
N THR A 176 -3.19 0.81 4.73
CA THR A 176 -4.53 0.50 5.25
C THR A 176 -5.42 1.73 5.10
N PRO A 177 -5.88 2.04 3.88
CA PRO A 177 -6.79 3.17 3.65
C PRO A 177 -8.19 2.87 4.20
N PRO A 178 -9.04 3.89 4.34
CA PRO A 178 -10.46 3.71 4.68
C PRO A 178 -11.18 2.74 3.73
N ASP A 179 -10.94 2.93 2.43
CA ASP A 179 -11.44 2.05 1.37
C ASP A 179 -10.27 1.49 0.57
N GLN A 180 -10.17 0.18 0.51
CA GLN A 180 -9.20 -0.49 -0.36
C GLN A 180 -9.66 -0.41 -1.82
N MET A 181 -8.72 -0.08 -2.70
CA MET A 181 -8.97 0.07 -4.14
C MET A 181 -7.89 -0.65 -4.95
N MET A 182 -8.24 -0.98 -6.19
CA MET A 182 -7.23 -1.31 -7.20
C MET A 182 -6.31 -0.10 -7.40
N PHE A 183 -5.07 -0.34 -7.79
CA PHE A 183 -4.11 0.76 -7.98
C PHE A 183 -4.61 1.74 -9.07
N SER A 184 -5.16 1.22 -10.17
CA SER A 184 -5.74 2.01 -11.25
C SER A 184 -6.88 2.92 -10.78
N ASP A 185 -7.75 2.41 -9.90
CA ASP A 185 -8.91 3.17 -9.40
C ASP A 185 -8.44 4.28 -8.45
N ALA A 186 -7.47 3.99 -7.59
CA ALA A 186 -6.87 5.00 -6.72
C ALA A 186 -6.22 6.14 -7.53
N VAL A 187 -5.50 5.82 -8.62
CA VAL A 187 -4.92 6.81 -9.54
C VAL A 187 -6.00 7.63 -10.24
N TYR A 188 -7.06 6.97 -10.68
CA TYR A 188 -8.21 7.64 -11.31
C TYR A 188 -8.84 8.66 -10.35
N GLU A 189 -9.17 8.27 -9.12
CA GLU A 189 -9.77 9.18 -8.13
C GLU A 189 -8.84 10.34 -7.73
N CYS A 190 -7.53 10.10 -7.65
CA CYS A 190 -6.56 11.16 -7.45
C CYS A 190 -6.57 12.17 -8.60
N THR A 191 -6.71 11.69 -9.84
CA THR A 191 -6.78 12.52 -11.04
C THR A 191 -8.07 13.34 -11.05
N GLU A 192 -9.20 12.72 -10.71
CA GLU A 192 -10.49 13.41 -10.62
C GLU A 192 -10.46 14.52 -9.55
N LEU A 193 -9.88 14.28 -8.40
CA LEU A 193 -9.70 15.31 -7.37
C LEU A 193 -8.88 16.51 -7.89
N ALA A 194 -7.80 16.24 -8.63
CA ALA A 194 -6.97 17.29 -9.23
C ALA A 194 -7.71 18.07 -10.33
N ASN A 195 -8.49 17.40 -11.17
CA ASN A 195 -9.26 18.02 -12.25
C ASN A 195 -10.38 18.94 -11.72
N ARG A 196 -11.04 18.59 -10.63
CA ARG A 196 -12.06 19.45 -9.99
C ARG A 196 -11.49 20.82 -9.63
N ARG A 197 -10.26 20.88 -9.16
CA ARG A 197 -9.58 22.17 -8.89
C ARG A 197 -9.40 23.02 -10.12
N LEU A 198 -9.11 22.41 -11.27
CA LEU A 198 -8.90 23.15 -12.52
C LEU A 198 -10.21 23.76 -13.04
N THR A 199 -11.34 23.07 -12.88
CA THR A 199 -12.66 23.55 -13.29
C THR A 199 -13.20 24.66 -12.39
N ASP A 200 -12.92 24.61 -11.08
CA ASP A 200 -13.38 25.63 -10.13
C ASP A 200 -12.52 26.92 -10.18
N SER A 201 -11.39 26.90 -10.89
CA SER A 201 -10.47 28.03 -11.03
C SER A 201 -10.69 28.83 -12.32
N THR A 202 -11.64 28.42 -13.17
CA THR A 202 -12.06 29.09 -14.44
C THR A 202 -13.40 29.74 -14.28
#